data_d3961ac8bf894b71cda6cad4b91dbc20
#
_entry.id   d3961ac8bf894b71cda6cad4b91dbc20
#
_cell.length_a   1.000
_cell.length_b   1.000
_cell.length_c   1.000
_cell.angle_alpha   90.00
_cell.angle_beta   90.00
_cell.angle_gamma   90.00
#
_symmetry.space_group_name_H-M   'P 1'
#
loop_
_entity.id
_entity.type
_entity.pdbx_description
1 polymer ?
#
loop_
_entity_poly.entity_id
_entity_poly.type
_entity_poly.pdbx_seq_one_letter_code
_entity_poly.pdbx_strand_id
1 'polypeptide(L)'
;FAGVGGFRCGLNHIKTVEDTKKPEKWETVWFNQWEPAEKKTQYAHDCYVYRFGTRLDINGKDTTNVDIEDVDKTSIPDFNLLVGGFPCQDYSVASSLATSKGLEGKKGILWWSIRDTIEAKEPPFVLLENVDRLLKSPAKQRGRDFGIILACFRDQGYTVEWRVINAADYGYQQRRRRTFIFAYRDDTKYCSNIQKKVGYMRTSEIEDRRIGMGKLLLKDGFFAETFPVYDMDVNKMAIQELPDGIGELSDNFSFSFENTGVMKDGVIYTLKISSKYDDPQITLGYIMETEGGR
;
A
#
# COMPACT_ATOMS: atom_id res chain seq x y z
N PHE A 1 11.87 0.75 -3.10
CA PHE A 1 11.44 0.91 -1.70
C PHE A 1 11.39 -0.41 -0.93
N ALA A 2 12.33 -1.32 -1.19
CA ALA A 2 12.35 -2.64 -0.54
C ALA A 2 12.78 -2.56 0.94
N GLY A 3 13.44 -1.47 1.35
CA GLY A 3 14.02 -1.32 2.67
C GLY A 3 15.02 -2.45 2.93
N VAL A 4 14.94 -3.02 4.13
CA VAL A 4 15.73 -4.21 4.50
C VAL A 4 15.00 -5.54 4.26
N GLY A 5 13.94 -5.54 3.45
CA GLY A 5 13.20 -6.73 3.05
C GLY A 5 11.98 -7.07 3.90
N GLY A 6 11.35 -6.07 4.56
CA GLY A 6 10.20 -6.31 5.44
C GLY A 6 9.04 -7.04 4.76
N PHE A 7 8.63 -6.62 3.57
CA PHE A 7 7.58 -7.32 2.80
C PHE A 7 7.98 -8.75 2.43
N ARG A 8 9.21 -8.95 1.95
CA ARG A 8 9.71 -10.29 1.60
C ARG A 8 9.70 -11.22 2.80
N CYS A 9 10.18 -10.72 3.97
CA CYS A 9 10.12 -11.48 5.21
C CYS A 9 8.70 -11.81 5.64
N GLY A 10 7.78 -10.85 5.58
CA GLY A 10 6.37 -11.05 5.95
C GLY A 10 5.66 -12.06 5.05
N LEU A 11 5.77 -11.91 3.73
CA LEU A 11 5.14 -12.80 2.76
C LEU A 11 5.65 -14.24 2.81
N ASN A 12 6.94 -14.42 3.14
CA ASN A 12 7.59 -15.72 3.21
C ASN A 12 7.76 -16.26 4.65
N HIS A 13 7.18 -15.58 5.63
CA HIS A 13 7.30 -15.95 7.06
C HIS A 13 8.75 -16.11 7.56
N ILE A 14 9.68 -15.32 7.01
CA ILE A 14 11.10 -15.34 7.38
C ILE A 14 11.27 -14.65 8.73
N LYS A 15 11.66 -15.41 9.75
CA LYS A 15 11.89 -14.91 11.11
C LYS A 15 13.38 -14.93 11.50
N THR A 16 14.16 -15.83 10.91
CA THR A 16 15.57 -16.04 11.20
C THR A 16 16.41 -16.02 9.92
N VAL A 17 17.73 -15.97 10.06
CA VAL A 17 18.65 -16.09 8.92
C VAL A 17 18.53 -17.46 8.25
N GLU A 18 18.25 -18.52 9.00
CA GLU A 18 18.08 -19.86 8.47
C GLU A 18 16.84 -19.97 7.55
N ASP A 19 15.80 -19.20 7.86
CA ASP A 19 14.59 -19.17 7.03
C ASP A 19 14.84 -18.60 5.62
N THR A 20 15.87 -17.75 5.45
CA THR A 20 16.23 -17.22 4.12
C THR A 20 16.77 -18.28 3.16
N LYS A 21 17.19 -19.45 3.68
CA LYS A 21 17.69 -20.58 2.92
C LYS A 21 16.56 -21.53 2.46
N LYS A 22 15.35 -21.36 2.98
CA LYS A 22 14.20 -22.18 2.63
C LYS A 22 13.58 -21.70 1.31
N PRO A 23 12.90 -22.60 0.56
CA PRO A 23 12.14 -22.20 -0.61
C PRO A 23 11.13 -21.11 -0.28
N GLU A 24 11.11 -20.04 -1.07
CA GLU A 24 10.16 -18.94 -0.91
C GLU A 24 8.78 -19.34 -1.46
N LYS A 25 7.73 -19.01 -0.71
CA LYS A 25 6.35 -19.10 -1.18
C LYS A 25 6.03 -18.02 -2.23
N TRP A 26 6.61 -16.86 -2.04
CA TRP A 26 6.53 -15.70 -2.94
C TRP A 26 7.92 -15.40 -3.46
N GLU A 27 8.18 -15.77 -4.69
CA GLU A 27 9.45 -15.49 -5.36
C GLU A 27 9.59 -13.99 -5.61
N THR A 28 10.74 -13.43 -5.19
CA THR A 28 11.07 -12.04 -5.50
C THR A 28 11.85 -12.00 -6.81
N VAL A 29 11.20 -11.58 -7.87
CA VAL A 29 11.81 -11.52 -9.22
C VAL A 29 12.70 -10.30 -9.39
N TRP A 30 12.36 -9.20 -8.73
CA TRP A 30 13.13 -7.95 -8.75
C TRP A 30 12.84 -7.12 -7.50
N PHE A 31 13.75 -6.22 -7.15
CA PHE A 31 13.55 -5.22 -6.08
C PHE A 31 14.37 -3.96 -6.40
N ASN A 32 14.02 -2.86 -5.74
CA ASN A 32 14.80 -1.65 -5.77
C ASN A 32 14.85 -1.03 -4.38
N GLN A 33 16.08 -0.70 -3.98
CA GLN A 33 16.34 0.08 -2.77
C GLN A 33 17.55 0.98 -3.05
N TRP A 34 17.28 2.27 -3.02
CA TRP A 34 18.29 3.29 -3.23
C TRP A 34 18.10 4.42 -2.21
N GLU A 35 19.19 4.96 -1.72
CA GLU A 35 19.20 6.13 -0.84
C GLU A 35 19.90 7.27 -1.59
N PRO A 36 19.44 8.55 -1.43
CA PRO A 36 19.98 9.69 -2.15
C PRO A 36 21.51 9.77 -2.08
N ALA A 37 22.15 10.21 -3.17
CA ALA A 37 23.61 10.19 -3.36
C ALA A 37 24.42 11.01 -2.33
N GLU A 38 23.76 11.86 -1.56
CA GLU A 38 24.35 12.57 -0.40
C GLU A 38 24.78 11.60 0.71
N LYS A 39 24.17 10.42 0.78
CA LYS A 39 24.56 9.32 1.64
C LYS A 39 25.61 8.47 0.96
N LYS A 40 26.85 8.50 1.49
CA LYS A 40 28.00 7.74 0.94
C LYS A 40 27.82 6.22 0.99
N THR A 41 26.84 5.69 1.76
CA THR A 41 26.62 4.27 1.99
C THR A 41 25.15 3.92 1.81
N GLN A 42 24.91 2.76 1.17
CA GLN A 42 23.57 2.26 0.84
C GLN A 42 23.15 1.14 1.82
N TYR A 43 23.16 1.43 3.12
CA TYR A 43 23.00 0.41 4.18
C TYR A 43 21.78 -0.48 4.04
N ALA A 44 20.63 0.08 3.63
CA ALA A 44 19.42 -0.73 3.48
C ALA A 44 19.52 -1.69 2.30
N HIS A 45 20.09 -1.22 1.16
CA HIS A 45 20.37 -2.07 0.01
C HIS A 45 21.38 -3.16 0.35
N ASP A 46 22.51 -2.80 0.98
CA ASP A 46 23.57 -3.74 1.34
C ASP A 46 23.04 -4.83 2.28
N CYS A 47 22.23 -4.44 3.28
CA CYS A 47 21.56 -5.39 4.17
C CYS A 47 20.60 -6.33 3.42
N TYR A 48 19.86 -5.80 2.45
CA TYR A 48 18.95 -6.61 1.64
C TYR A 48 19.73 -7.63 0.80
N VAL A 49 20.75 -7.16 0.07
CA VAL A 49 21.57 -8.02 -0.81
C VAL A 49 22.34 -9.07 0.01
N TYR A 50 22.88 -8.69 1.15
CA TYR A 50 23.56 -9.65 2.06
C TYR A 50 22.65 -10.82 2.44
N ARG A 51 21.36 -10.55 2.67
CA ARG A 51 20.38 -11.58 3.10
C ARG A 51 19.79 -12.38 1.95
N PHE A 52 19.57 -11.75 0.79
CA PHE A 52 18.71 -12.30 -0.25
C PHE A 52 19.35 -12.34 -1.64
N GLY A 53 20.58 -11.81 -1.77
CA GLY A 53 21.23 -11.64 -3.07
C GLY A 53 20.61 -10.53 -3.91
N THR A 54 21.22 -10.26 -5.04
CA THR A 54 20.75 -9.28 -6.04
C THR A 54 19.77 -9.91 -7.03
N ARG A 55 19.13 -9.09 -7.85
CA ARG A 55 18.28 -9.49 -8.99
C ARG A 55 18.62 -8.63 -10.18
N LEU A 56 18.56 -9.21 -11.36
CA LEU A 56 18.82 -8.51 -12.62
C LEU A 56 17.48 -8.16 -13.31
N ASP A 57 17.50 -7.10 -14.11
CA ASP A 57 16.39 -6.80 -15.01
C ASP A 57 16.36 -7.77 -16.21
N ILE A 58 15.38 -7.64 -17.11
CA ILE A 58 15.24 -8.53 -18.29
C ILE A 58 16.41 -8.41 -19.26
N ASN A 59 17.22 -7.33 -19.18
CA ASN A 59 18.39 -7.10 -20.01
C ASN A 59 19.68 -7.61 -19.34
N GLY A 60 19.58 -8.23 -18.16
CA GLY A 60 20.71 -8.73 -17.39
C GLY A 60 21.50 -7.65 -16.64
N LYS A 61 20.92 -6.45 -16.45
CA LYS A 61 21.54 -5.35 -15.73
C LYS A 61 21.07 -5.33 -14.27
N ASP A 62 21.98 -5.05 -13.34
CA ASP A 62 21.61 -4.78 -11.95
C ASP A 62 21.14 -3.32 -11.81
N THR A 63 19.83 -3.16 -11.61
CA THR A 63 19.15 -1.89 -11.38
C THR A 63 18.58 -1.80 -9.97
N THR A 64 19.00 -2.69 -9.06
CA THR A 64 18.45 -2.79 -7.69
C THR A 64 18.88 -1.64 -6.79
N ASN A 65 20.01 -0.99 -7.08
CA ASN A 65 20.52 0.18 -6.34
C ASN A 65 20.69 1.41 -7.26
N VAL A 66 19.63 1.74 -7.97
CA VAL A 66 19.56 2.91 -8.85
C VAL A 66 18.39 3.76 -8.40
N ASP A 67 18.45 5.08 -8.61
CA ASP A 67 17.27 5.92 -8.37
C ASP A 67 16.10 5.37 -9.18
N ILE A 68 14.97 5.13 -8.51
CA ILE A 68 13.82 4.52 -9.16
C ILE A 68 13.29 5.37 -10.33
N GLU A 69 13.54 6.68 -10.34
CA GLU A 69 13.19 7.57 -11.45
C GLU A 69 14.00 7.25 -12.69
N ASP A 70 15.25 6.81 -12.54
CA ASP A 70 16.17 6.47 -13.63
C ASP A 70 16.01 5.02 -14.13
N VAL A 71 15.17 4.20 -13.47
CA VAL A 71 14.90 2.82 -13.90
C VAL A 71 13.85 2.81 -15.00
N ASP A 72 14.18 2.19 -16.14
CA ASP A 72 13.20 1.85 -17.17
C ASP A 72 12.20 0.81 -16.62
N LYS A 73 10.96 1.22 -16.40
CA LYS A 73 9.93 0.36 -15.80
C LYS A 73 9.59 -0.85 -16.68
N THR A 74 9.79 -0.74 -18.01
CA THR A 74 9.55 -1.84 -18.95
C THR A 74 10.61 -2.94 -18.82
N SER A 75 11.82 -2.61 -18.35
CA SER A 75 12.91 -3.56 -18.12
C SER A 75 12.74 -4.41 -16.84
N ILE A 76 11.82 -4.05 -15.96
CA ILE A 76 11.51 -4.86 -14.78
C ILE A 76 10.90 -6.19 -15.25
N PRO A 77 11.33 -7.36 -14.72
CA PRO A 77 10.66 -8.63 -15.01
C PRO A 77 9.16 -8.60 -14.68
N ASP A 78 8.35 -9.39 -15.37
CA ASP A 78 6.92 -9.48 -15.08
C ASP A 78 6.67 -10.09 -13.70
N PHE A 79 5.65 -9.62 -13.02
CA PHE A 79 5.30 -10.04 -11.66
C PHE A 79 3.79 -9.97 -11.40
N ASN A 80 3.33 -10.74 -10.41
CA ASN A 80 1.91 -10.80 -10.04
C ASN A 80 1.56 -9.86 -8.88
N LEU A 81 2.54 -9.46 -8.07
CA LEU A 81 2.35 -8.63 -6.89
C LEU A 81 3.45 -7.57 -6.80
N LEU A 82 3.04 -6.30 -6.80
CA LEU A 82 3.90 -5.18 -6.44
C LEU A 82 3.79 -4.91 -4.95
N VAL A 83 4.91 -4.84 -4.24
CA VAL A 83 4.93 -4.44 -2.84
C VAL A 83 5.89 -3.28 -2.61
N GLY A 84 5.54 -2.35 -1.72
CA GLY A 84 6.42 -1.24 -1.42
C GLY A 84 5.94 -0.36 -0.27
N GLY A 85 6.92 0.25 0.44
CA GLY A 85 6.66 1.28 1.44
C GLY A 85 7.25 2.60 0.99
N PHE A 86 6.47 3.48 0.40
CA PHE A 86 6.95 4.77 -0.06
C PHE A 86 6.92 5.83 1.05
N PRO A 87 7.92 6.74 1.11
CA PRO A 87 7.94 7.77 2.13
C PRO A 87 6.84 8.80 1.92
N CYS A 88 6.17 9.18 3.00
CA CYS A 88 5.30 10.34 3.06
C CYS A 88 6.16 11.56 3.40
N GLN A 89 6.82 12.13 2.41
CA GLN A 89 7.53 13.41 2.59
C GLN A 89 6.53 14.56 2.45
N ASP A 90 6.86 15.71 3.04
CA ASP A 90 5.99 16.91 3.13
C ASP A 90 5.68 17.60 1.77
N TYR A 91 5.94 16.93 0.67
CA TYR A 91 5.63 17.40 -0.68
C TYR A 91 4.29 16.83 -1.13
N SER A 92 3.34 17.72 -1.34
CA SER A 92 2.04 17.37 -1.86
C SER A 92 2.15 16.65 -3.22
N VAL A 93 1.45 15.51 -3.36
CA VAL A 93 1.32 14.78 -4.63
C VAL A 93 0.85 15.71 -5.75
N ALA A 94 0.03 16.71 -5.42
CA ALA A 94 -0.47 17.71 -6.37
C ALA A 94 0.59 18.72 -6.85
N SER A 95 1.61 19.05 -6.02
CA SER A 95 2.65 20.01 -6.46
C SER A 95 3.50 19.48 -7.60
N SER A 96 3.66 18.16 -7.71
CA SER A 96 4.35 17.53 -8.84
C SER A 96 3.54 17.56 -10.14
N LEU A 97 2.20 17.59 -10.06
CA LEU A 97 1.34 17.73 -11.24
C LEU A 97 1.48 19.11 -11.88
N ALA A 98 1.63 20.16 -11.09
CA ALA A 98 1.82 21.53 -11.60
C ALA A 98 3.21 21.72 -12.24
N THR A 99 4.23 20.98 -11.77
CA THR A 99 5.60 21.03 -12.29
C THR A 99 5.86 20.06 -13.44
N SER A 100 5.04 19.03 -13.63
CA SER A 100 5.16 18.10 -14.77
C SER A 100 4.91 18.75 -16.15
N LYS A 101 4.46 20.00 -16.19
CA LYS A 101 4.41 20.84 -17.39
C LYS A 101 5.74 21.52 -17.73
N GLY A 102 6.80 21.34 -16.91
CA GLY A 102 8.13 21.89 -17.14
C GLY A 102 9.21 20.86 -16.79
N LEU A 103 10.07 20.55 -17.74
CA LEU A 103 11.11 19.50 -17.76
C LEU A 103 12.24 19.61 -16.73
N GLU A 104 12.12 20.38 -15.66
CA GLU A 104 13.20 20.56 -14.65
C GLU A 104 12.68 20.58 -13.19
N GLY A 105 11.60 19.90 -12.87
CA GLY A 105 11.07 19.82 -11.52
C GLY A 105 11.81 18.80 -10.66
N LYS A 106 12.40 19.29 -9.58
CA LYS A 106 13.06 18.55 -8.50
C LYS A 106 12.44 17.18 -8.24
N LYS A 107 13.33 16.17 -8.07
CA LYS A 107 13.11 14.76 -7.73
C LYS A 107 11.75 14.49 -7.10
N GLY A 108 10.91 13.81 -7.87
CA GLY A 108 9.49 13.73 -7.69
C GLY A 108 9.11 12.95 -6.45
N ILE A 109 7.88 13.11 -6.09
CA ILE A 109 7.22 12.30 -5.09
C ILE A 109 7.26 10.86 -5.59
N LEU A 110 7.87 9.98 -4.84
CA LEU A 110 8.12 8.58 -5.18
C LEU A 110 6.84 7.77 -5.51
N TRP A 111 5.67 8.32 -5.21
CA TRP A 111 4.39 7.80 -5.70
C TRP A 111 4.33 7.69 -7.23
N TRP A 112 4.86 8.68 -7.96
CA TRP A 112 4.81 8.66 -9.42
C TRP A 112 5.60 7.49 -10.01
N SER A 113 6.75 7.17 -9.43
CA SER A 113 7.51 5.98 -9.86
C SER A 113 6.74 4.67 -9.60
N ILE A 114 5.94 4.60 -8.54
CA ILE A 114 5.04 3.46 -8.29
C ILE A 114 3.93 3.42 -9.35
N ARG A 115 3.27 4.56 -9.61
CA ARG A 115 2.25 4.68 -10.65
C ARG A 115 2.78 4.25 -12.02
N ASP A 116 3.94 4.76 -12.42
CA ASP A 116 4.56 4.43 -13.70
C ASP A 116 4.94 2.95 -13.81
N THR A 117 5.34 2.33 -12.68
CA THR A 117 5.57 0.88 -12.62
C THR A 117 4.26 0.10 -12.81
N ILE A 118 3.17 0.55 -12.19
CA ILE A 118 1.85 -0.07 -12.35
C ILE A 118 1.37 0.09 -13.79
N GLU A 119 1.53 1.26 -14.38
CA GLU A 119 1.15 1.54 -15.78
C GLU A 119 1.94 0.68 -16.78
N ALA A 120 3.26 0.51 -16.56
CA ALA A 120 4.12 -0.26 -17.45
C ALA A 120 3.95 -1.79 -17.32
N LYS A 121 3.57 -2.29 -16.14
CA LYS A 121 3.58 -3.73 -15.82
C LYS A 121 2.18 -4.30 -15.53
N GLU A 122 1.19 -3.47 -15.29
CA GLU A 122 -0.19 -3.84 -15.02
C GLU A 122 -0.35 -5.05 -14.06
N PRO A 123 0.31 -5.05 -12.89
CA PRO A 123 0.27 -6.20 -12.00
C PRO A 123 -1.15 -6.49 -11.51
N PRO A 124 -1.58 -7.75 -11.41
CA PRO A 124 -2.93 -8.07 -10.89
C PRO A 124 -3.14 -7.60 -9.45
N PHE A 125 -2.07 -7.48 -8.65
CA PHE A 125 -2.14 -7.08 -7.24
C PHE A 125 -1.05 -6.08 -6.86
N VAL A 126 -1.41 -5.14 -5.98
CA VAL A 126 -0.50 -4.14 -5.41
C VAL A 126 -0.75 -4.06 -3.90
N LEU A 127 0.30 -4.14 -3.07
CA LEU A 127 0.23 -3.98 -1.63
C LEU A 127 1.25 -2.94 -1.18
N LEU A 128 0.77 -1.78 -0.74
CA LEU A 128 1.61 -0.67 -0.31
C LEU A 128 1.46 -0.39 1.18
N GLU A 129 2.52 0.17 1.76
CA GLU A 129 2.54 0.65 3.15
C GLU A 129 2.89 2.12 3.21
N ASN A 130 2.21 2.85 4.08
CA ASN A 130 2.53 4.24 4.39
C ASN A 130 2.16 4.58 5.83
N VAL A 131 2.57 5.76 6.30
CA VAL A 131 2.12 6.28 7.60
C VAL A 131 0.64 6.65 7.56
N ASP A 132 -0.04 6.57 8.70
CA ASP A 132 -1.48 6.89 8.80
C ASP A 132 -1.82 8.36 8.47
N ARG A 133 -0.82 9.25 8.54
CA ARG A 133 -0.92 10.65 8.14
C ARG A 133 -1.27 10.83 6.65
N LEU A 134 -0.96 9.86 5.78
CA LEU A 134 -1.30 9.91 4.35
C LEU A 134 -2.79 10.19 4.12
N LEU A 135 -3.68 9.60 4.93
CA LEU A 135 -5.13 9.79 4.82
C LEU A 135 -5.59 11.22 5.14
N LYS A 136 -4.70 12.06 5.65
CA LYS A 136 -4.99 13.44 6.08
C LYS A 136 -4.14 14.48 5.34
N SER A 137 -3.28 14.03 4.44
CA SER A 137 -2.35 14.90 3.70
C SER A 137 -3.03 15.58 2.51
N PRO A 138 -2.72 16.85 2.23
CA PRO A 138 -2.01 17.80 3.08
C PRO A 138 -2.93 18.44 4.13
N ALA A 139 -2.36 19.10 5.14
CA ALA A 139 -3.15 19.69 6.21
C ALA A 139 -4.16 20.75 5.75
N LYS A 140 -3.81 21.53 4.70
CA LYS A 140 -4.66 22.60 4.15
C LYS A 140 -5.80 22.08 3.26
N GLN A 141 -5.68 20.86 2.73
CA GLN A 141 -6.66 20.23 1.82
C GLN A 141 -6.72 18.75 2.16
N ARG A 142 -7.37 18.46 3.28
CA ARG A 142 -7.38 17.16 3.93
C ARG A 142 -7.78 16.04 2.96
N GLY A 143 -6.93 15.00 2.89
CA GLY A 143 -7.19 13.79 2.12
C GLY A 143 -6.91 13.90 0.61
N ARG A 144 -6.55 15.08 0.10
CA ARG A 144 -6.28 15.29 -1.32
C ARG A 144 -5.24 14.33 -1.88
N ASP A 145 -4.10 14.17 -1.21
CA ASP A 145 -3.01 13.35 -1.72
C ASP A 145 -3.41 11.87 -1.82
N PHE A 146 -4.17 11.38 -0.84
CA PHE A 146 -4.71 10.02 -0.91
C PHE A 146 -5.81 9.89 -1.98
N GLY A 147 -6.64 10.92 -2.16
CA GLY A 147 -7.61 10.99 -3.25
C GLY A 147 -6.96 10.88 -4.63
N ILE A 148 -5.82 11.56 -4.86
CA ILE A 148 -5.03 11.46 -6.10
C ILE A 148 -4.51 10.03 -6.31
N ILE A 149 -4.00 9.39 -5.26
CA ILE A 149 -3.56 7.98 -5.31
C ILE A 149 -4.72 7.07 -5.74
N LEU A 150 -5.90 7.23 -5.13
CA LEU A 150 -7.08 6.45 -5.48
C LEU A 150 -7.54 6.71 -6.94
N ALA A 151 -7.48 7.96 -7.40
CA ALA A 151 -7.82 8.29 -8.78
C ALA A 151 -6.84 7.64 -9.79
N CYS A 152 -5.54 7.64 -9.49
CA CYS A 152 -4.56 6.94 -10.33
C CYS A 152 -4.86 5.43 -10.43
N PHE A 153 -5.27 4.79 -9.35
CA PHE A 153 -5.69 3.39 -9.37
C PHE A 153 -6.99 3.18 -10.15
N ARG A 154 -8.00 4.05 -9.96
CA ARG A 154 -9.24 4.01 -10.73
C ARG A 154 -8.97 4.07 -12.23
N ASP A 155 -8.15 5.02 -12.66
CA ASP A 155 -7.86 5.27 -14.07
C ASP A 155 -7.10 4.09 -14.73
N GLN A 156 -6.46 3.25 -13.92
CA GLN A 156 -5.80 2.02 -14.35
C GLN A 156 -6.64 0.75 -14.11
N GLY A 157 -7.90 0.87 -13.72
CA GLY A 157 -8.85 -0.24 -13.58
C GLY A 157 -8.64 -1.10 -12.34
N TYR A 158 -8.30 -0.47 -11.20
CA TYR A 158 -8.14 -1.16 -9.91
C TYR A 158 -9.25 -0.81 -8.93
N THR A 159 -9.68 -1.81 -8.19
CA THR A 159 -10.38 -1.64 -6.91
C THR A 159 -9.33 -1.56 -5.80
N VAL A 160 -9.53 -0.66 -4.83
CA VAL A 160 -8.55 -0.39 -3.76
C VAL A 160 -9.20 -0.51 -2.39
N GLU A 161 -8.67 -1.37 -1.53
CA GLU A 161 -8.99 -1.42 -0.11
C GLU A 161 -7.85 -0.78 0.70
N TRP A 162 -8.16 -0.06 1.79
CA TRP A 162 -7.14 0.40 2.73
C TRP A 162 -7.56 0.15 4.17
N ARG A 163 -6.56 -0.02 5.04
CA ARG A 163 -6.76 -0.12 6.48
C ARG A 163 -5.58 0.46 7.24
N VAL A 164 -5.89 1.27 8.26
CA VAL A 164 -4.90 1.68 9.26
C VAL A 164 -4.81 0.56 10.30
N ILE A 165 -3.64 -0.04 10.38
CA ILE A 165 -3.34 -1.12 11.31
C ILE A 165 -2.31 -0.63 12.32
N ASN A 166 -2.61 -0.75 13.62
CA ASN A 166 -1.65 -0.57 14.69
C ASN A 166 -1.25 -1.94 15.21
N ALA A 167 0.01 -2.28 15.13
CA ALA A 167 0.50 -3.59 15.55
C ALA A 167 0.13 -3.94 17.00
N ALA A 168 0.16 -2.95 17.91
CA ALA A 168 -0.22 -3.16 19.31
C ALA A 168 -1.70 -3.56 19.48
N ASP A 169 -2.60 -3.12 18.59
CA ASP A 169 -4.02 -3.45 18.66
C ASP A 169 -4.31 -4.91 18.26
N TYR A 170 -3.31 -5.63 17.76
CA TYR A 170 -3.35 -7.04 17.37
C TYR A 170 -2.28 -7.87 18.11
N GLY A 171 -1.95 -7.46 19.33
CA GLY A 171 -1.12 -8.25 20.26
C GLY A 171 0.39 -8.11 20.11
N TYR A 172 0.89 -7.29 19.19
CA TYR A 172 2.33 -7.08 19.05
C TYR A 172 2.85 -6.01 20.02
N GLN A 173 4.14 -6.11 20.40
CA GLN A 173 4.80 -5.25 21.39
C GLN A 173 4.99 -3.80 20.92
N GLN A 174 4.88 -3.54 19.61
CA GLN A 174 5.21 -2.26 19.03
C GLN A 174 3.93 -1.45 18.72
N ARG A 175 3.82 -0.27 19.28
CA ARG A 175 2.81 0.71 18.88
C ARG A 175 3.21 1.35 17.55
N ARG A 176 2.88 0.69 16.45
CA ARG A 176 3.21 1.09 15.07
C ARG A 176 1.96 1.14 14.22
N ARG A 177 1.48 2.36 13.96
CA ARG A 177 0.33 2.60 13.07
C ARG A 177 0.80 2.80 11.66
N ARG A 178 0.20 2.06 10.73
CA ARG A 178 0.46 2.17 9.29
C ARG A 178 -0.81 2.02 8.48
N THR A 179 -0.90 2.76 7.40
CA THR A 179 -1.91 2.55 6.37
C THR A 179 -1.38 1.51 5.39
N PHE A 180 -2.08 0.39 5.30
CA PHE A 180 -1.88 -0.57 4.23
C PHE A 180 -2.92 -0.32 3.14
N ILE A 181 -2.48 -0.40 1.89
CA ILE A 181 -3.28 -0.17 0.70
C ILE A 181 -3.14 -1.41 -0.16
N PHE A 182 -4.26 -2.11 -0.38
CA PHE A 182 -4.31 -3.29 -1.24
C PHE A 182 -5.16 -2.97 -2.46
N ALA A 183 -4.55 -3.02 -3.64
CA ALA A 183 -5.24 -2.81 -4.90
C ALA A 183 -5.21 -4.08 -5.74
N TYR A 184 -6.30 -4.36 -6.44
CA TYR A 184 -6.43 -5.49 -7.34
C TYR A 184 -7.18 -5.08 -8.60
N ARG A 185 -6.72 -5.57 -9.75
CA ARG A 185 -7.33 -5.24 -11.03
C ARG A 185 -8.75 -5.80 -11.12
N ASP A 186 -9.62 -5.05 -11.75
CA ASP A 186 -11.04 -5.35 -11.87
C ASP A 186 -11.32 -6.57 -12.76
N ASP A 187 -10.41 -6.90 -13.67
CA ASP A 187 -10.48 -8.07 -14.56
C ASP A 187 -10.00 -9.38 -13.90
N THR A 188 -9.52 -9.31 -12.66
CA THR A 188 -9.02 -10.51 -11.95
C THR A 188 -10.16 -11.42 -11.48
N LYS A 189 -9.86 -12.71 -11.44
CA LYS A 189 -10.75 -13.70 -10.81
C LYS A 189 -10.98 -13.40 -9.32
N TYR A 190 -9.98 -12.81 -8.65
CA TYR A 190 -10.10 -12.35 -7.27
C TYR A 190 -11.20 -11.31 -7.14
N CYS A 191 -11.16 -10.24 -7.95
CA CYS A 191 -12.17 -9.19 -7.94
C CYS A 191 -13.58 -9.75 -8.20
N SER A 192 -13.73 -10.61 -9.21
CA SER A 192 -15.00 -11.26 -9.53
C SER A 192 -15.54 -12.10 -8.38
N ASN A 193 -14.68 -12.82 -7.66
CA ASN A 193 -15.08 -13.63 -6.51
C ASN A 193 -15.49 -12.77 -5.32
N ILE A 194 -14.74 -11.69 -5.02
CA ILE A 194 -15.10 -10.73 -3.97
C ILE A 194 -16.44 -10.08 -4.27
N GLN A 195 -16.68 -9.61 -5.49
CA GLN A 195 -17.94 -9.00 -5.90
C GLN A 195 -19.13 -9.94 -5.69
N LYS A 196 -18.99 -11.22 -6.06
CA LYS A 196 -20.03 -12.24 -5.81
C LYS A 196 -20.25 -12.46 -4.31
N LYS A 197 -19.17 -12.58 -3.52
CA LYS A 197 -19.22 -12.86 -2.09
C LYS A 197 -19.90 -11.75 -1.30
N VAL A 198 -19.65 -10.49 -1.65
CA VAL A 198 -20.25 -9.33 -0.97
C VAL A 198 -21.63 -8.94 -1.53
N GLY A 199 -22.06 -9.59 -2.62
CA GLY A 199 -23.32 -9.26 -3.29
C GLY A 199 -23.27 -7.91 -4.00
N TYR A 200 -22.07 -7.49 -4.46
CA TYR A 200 -21.91 -6.29 -5.24
C TYR A 200 -22.56 -6.49 -6.60
N MET A 201 -23.82 -6.13 -6.70
CA MET A 201 -24.51 -5.99 -7.98
C MET A 201 -24.22 -4.58 -8.50
N ARG A 202 -24.08 -4.41 -9.80
CA ARG A 202 -24.06 -3.10 -10.46
C ARG A 202 -25.45 -2.45 -10.39
N THR A 203 -25.92 -2.21 -9.17
CA THR A 203 -27.13 -1.44 -8.96
C THR A 203 -26.78 0.03 -9.09
N SER A 204 -27.65 0.81 -9.69
CA SER A 204 -27.50 2.26 -9.81
C SER A 204 -27.63 2.97 -8.45
N GLU A 205 -28.08 2.28 -7.41
CA GLU A 205 -28.38 2.87 -6.11
C GLU A 205 -27.17 2.74 -5.16
N ILE A 206 -26.68 3.87 -4.69
CA ILE A 206 -25.54 3.99 -3.77
C ILE A 206 -25.81 3.24 -2.44
N GLU A 207 -27.06 3.23 -1.97
CA GLU A 207 -27.43 2.59 -0.72
C GLU A 207 -27.30 1.05 -0.76
N ASP A 208 -27.67 0.42 -1.86
CA ASP A 208 -27.51 -1.03 -2.02
C ASP A 208 -26.02 -1.42 -2.04
N ARG A 209 -25.17 -0.56 -2.59
CA ARG A 209 -23.72 -0.75 -2.58
C ARG A 209 -23.13 -0.62 -1.17
N ARG A 210 -23.70 0.22 -0.31
CA ARG A 210 -23.25 0.45 1.08
C ARG A 210 -23.19 -0.86 1.87
N ILE A 211 -24.20 -1.71 1.77
CA ILE A 211 -24.28 -3.00 2.48
C ILE A 211 -23.16 -3.93 2.00
N GLY A 212 -22.99 -4.06 0.67
CA GLY A 212 -21.93 -4.88 0.07
C GLY A 212 -20.53 -4.40 0.46
N MET A 213 -20.30 -3.07 0.42
CA MET A 213 -19.01 -2.49 0.83
C MET A 213 -18.77 -2.61 2.33
N GLY A 214 -19.81 -2.50 3.16
CA GLY A 214 -19.71 -2.77 4.59
C GLY A 214 -19.30 -4.21 4.87
N LYS A 215 -19.89 -5.18 4.17
CA LYS A 215 -19.52 -6.58 4.27
C LYS A 215 -18.07 -6.83 3.84
N LEU A 216 -17.61 -6.18 2.76
CA LEU A 216 -16.21 -6.23 2.34
C LEU A 216 -15.29 -5.75 3.47
N LEU A 217 -15.55 -4.57 4.01
CA LEU A 217 -14.66 -3.94 4.99
C LEU A 217 -14.63 -4.66 6.34
N LEU A 218 -15.74 -5.27 6.75
CA LEU A 218 -15.88 -5.86 8.09
C LEU A 218 -15.61 -7.37 8.13
N LYS A 219 -15.87 -8.10 7.03
CA LYS A 219 -15.89 -9.59 7.05
C LYS A 219 -15.15 -10.26 5.90
N ASP A 220 -15.28 -9.79 4.68
CA ASP A 220 -14.95 -10.57 3.50
C ASP A 220 -13.78 -10.03 2.66
N GLY A 221 -13.31 -8.79 2.93
CA GLY A 221 -12.21 -8.16 2.21
C GLY A 221 -10.84 -8.63 2.66
N PHE A 222 -9.83 -8.19 1.94
CA PHE A 222 -8.43 -8.60 2.13
C PHE A 222 -7.94 -8.47 3.58
N PHE A 223 -8.29 -7.38 4.25
CA PHE A 223 -7.82 -7.13 5.62
C PHE A 223 -8.69 -7.79 6.69
N ALA A 224 -9.92 -8.17 6.38
CA ALA A 224 -10.90 -8.56 7.40
C ALA A 224 -10.56 -9.88 8.10
N GLU A 225 -10.02 -10.85 7.37
CA GLU A 225 -9.65 -12.15 7.90
C GLU A 225 -8.44 -12.08 8.84
N THR A 226 -7.40 -11.35 8.43
CA THR A 226 -6.13 -11.26 9.19
C THR A 226 -6.20 -10.23 10.32
N PHE A 227 -7.01 -9.18 10.14
CA PHE A 227 -7.14 -8.06 11.07
C PHE A 227 -8.61 -7.86 11.43
N PRO A 228 -9.20 -8.75 12.23
CA PRO A 228 -10.61 -8.69 12.58
C PRO A 228 -10.97 -7.40 13.34
N VAL A 229 -12.20 -6.97 13.17
CA VAL A 229 -12.73 -5.75 13.76
C VAL A 229 -14.08 -6.04 14.41
N TYR A 230 -14.50 -5.17 15.33
CA TYR A 230 -15.86 -5.25 15.86
C TYR A 230 -16.89 -4.90 14.79
N ASP A 231 -18.07 -5.49 14.86
CA ASP A 231 -19.20 -5.11 14.01
C ASP A 231 -19.53 -3.62 14.19
N MET A 232 -19.69 -2.92 13.08
CA MET A 232 -19.95 -1.49 13.03
C MET A 232 -21.21 -1.22 12.22
N ASP A 233 -21.91 -0.14 12.59
CA ASP A 233 -23.05 0.33 11.84
C ASP A 233 -22.61 0.89 10.47
N VAL A 234 -22.93 0.16 9.42
CA VAL A 234 -22.58 0.53 8.04
C VAL A 234 -23.27 1.81 7.57
N ASN A 235 -24.34 2.25 8.24
CA ASN A 235 -25.00 3.53 7.94
C ASN A 235 -24.12 4.73 8.28
N LYS A 236 -23.10 4.55 9.13
CA LYS A 236 -22.09 5.58 9.45
C LYS A 236 -20.99 5.70 8.41
N MET A 237 -21.03 4.90 7.36
CA MET A 237 -20.08 4.95 6.26
C MET A 237 -20.21 6.27 5.50
N ALA A 238 -19.12 7.00 5.37
CA ALA A 238 -19.04 8.16 4.50
C ALA A 238 -18.79 7.70 3.06
N ILE A 239 -19.47 8.32 2.11
CA ILE A 239 -19.40 8.01 0.68
C ILE A 239 -19.05 9.28 -0.07
N GLN A 240 -18.12 9.20 -1.03
CA GLN A 240 -17.67 10.32 -1.85
C GLN A 240 -17.29 9.80 -3.25
N GLU A 241 -17.76 10.46 -4.27
CA GLU A 241 -17.28 10.24 -5.63
C GLU A 241 -15.95 10.99 -5.86
N LEU A 242 -15.02 10.35 -6.54
CA LEU A 242 -13.80 10.99 -7.01
C LEU A 242 -14.13 11.80 -8.26
N PRO A 243 -13.63 13.04 -8.37
CA PRO A 243 -13.69 13.81 -9.61
C PRO A 243 -13.04 13.05 -10.77
N ASP A 244 -13.54 13.23 -11.99
CA ASP A 244 -13.04 12.54 -13.18
C ASP A 244 -11.63 12.97 -13.56
N GLY A 245 -11.26 14.21 -13.30
CA GLY A 245 -9.94 14.76 -13.64
C GLY A 245 -9.02 14.92 -12.43
N ILE A 246 -7.76 14.46 -12.56
CA ILE A 246 -6.73 14.67 -11.53
C ILE A 246 -6.50 16.16 -11.24
N GLY A 247 -6.68 17.05 -12.24
CA GLY A 247 -6.58 18.49 -12.07
C GLY A 247 -7.64 19.04 -11.12
N GLU A 248 -8.91 18.70 -11.35
CA GLU A 248 -10.02 19.08 -10.47
C GLU A 248 -9.85 18.54 -9.06
N LEU A 249 -9.39 17.28 -8.96
CA LEU A 249 -9.08 16.65 -7.68
C LEU A 249 -7.95 17.37 -6.94
N SER A 250 -6.91 17.80 -7.66
CA SER A 250 -5.81 18.59 -7.11
C SER A 250 -6.27 19.93 -6.51
N ASP A 251 -7.19 20.60 -7.19
CA ASP A 251 -7.59 21.98 -6.85
C ASP A 251 -8.68 22.02 -5.76
N ASN A 252 -9.67 21.13 -5.85
CA ASN A 252 -10.92 21.26 -5.09
C ASN A 252 -11.23 20.09 -4.15
N PHE A 253 -10.58 18.93 -4.29
CA PHE A 253 -10.92 17.75 -3.49
C PHE A 253 -10.46 17.88 -2.05
N SER A 254 -11.41 17.72 -1.13
CA SER A 254 -11.14 17.58 0.30
C SER A 254 -12.10 16.55 0.88
N PHE A 255 -11.56 15.54 1.55
CA PHE A 255 -12.35 14.47 2.14
C PHE A 255 -11.71 13.91 3.41
N SER A 256 -12.54 13.57 4.39
CA SER A 256 -12.09 12.94 5.64
C SER A 256 -12.14 11.42 5.52
N PHE A 257 -11.03 10.82 5.09
CA PHE A 257 -10.89 9.38 5.10
C PHE A 257 -10.85 8.84 6.53
N GLU A 258 -11.61 7.81 6.79
CA GLU A 258 -11.59 7.03 8.02
C GLU A 258 -10.50 5.94 7.95
N ASN A 259 -10.32 5.21 9.06
CA ASN A 259 -9.22 4.25 9.20
C ASN A 259 -9.39 2.94 8.39
N THR A 260 -10.52 2.74 7.70
CA THR A 260 -10.70 1.71 6.68
C THR A 260 -11.60 2.22 5.56
N GLY A 261 -11.45 1.65 4.38
CA GLY A 261 -12.33 1.95 3.26
C GLY A 261 -12.00 1.15 2.01
N VAL A 262 -12.81 1.39 1.00
CA VAL A 262 -12.67 0.84 -0.34
C VAL A 262 -13.01 1.91 -1.36
N MET A 263 -12.28 1.95 -2.47
CA MET A 263 -12.62 2.69 -3.67
C MET A 263 -12.95 1.68 -4.78
N LYS A 264 -14.14 1.80 -5.35
CA LYS A 264 -14.59 0.98 -6.48
C LYS A 264 -15.33 1.85 -7.48
N ASP A 265 -14.97 1.73 -8.75
CA ASP A 265 -15.58 2.48 -9.87
C ASP A 265 -15.60 4.02 -9.61
N GLY A 266 -14.54 4.55 -8.98
CA GLY A 266 -14.42 5.97 -8.63
C GLY A 266 -15.21 6.40 -7.39
N VAL A 267 -15.95 5.50 -6.74
CA VAL A 267 -16.69 5.80 -5.51
C VAL A 267 -15.91 5.32 -4.29
N ILE A 268 -15.72 6.21 -3.34
CA ILE A 268 -15.06 5.97 -2.06
C ILE A 268 -16.11 5.61 -1.01
N TYR A 269 -15.87 4.53 -0.29
CA TYR A 269 -16.64 4.11 0.88
C TYR A 269 -15.67 4.02 2.05
N THR A 270 -15.88 4.78 3.12
CA THR A 270 -14.97 4.78 4.27
C THR A 270 -15.71 4.74 5.59
N LEU A 271 -15.18 3.98 6.55
CA LEU A 271 -15.81 3.71 7.83
C LEU A 271 -14.75 3.73 8.93
N LYS A 272 -15.13 4.27 10.09
CA LYS A 272 -14.30 4.15 11.30
C LYS A 272 -14.53 2.80 11.93
N ILE A 273 -13.46 2.03 12.13
CA ILE A 273 -13.49 0.72 12.77
C ILE A 273 -12.66 0.69 14.05
N SER A 274 -12.93 -0.31 14.90
CA SER A 274 -12.13 -0.64 16.07
C SER A 274 -11.62 -2.07 15.95
N SER A 275 -10.34 -2.27 16.22
CA SER A 275 -9.67 -3.57 16.17
C SER A 275 -10.29 -4.52 17.17
N LYS A 276 -10.49 -5.79 16.78
CA LYS A 276 -10.92 -6.87 17.66
C LYS A 276 -9.75 -7.84 17.82
N TYR A 277 -9.30 -7.99 19.07
CA TYR A 277 -8.22 -8.88 19.42
C TYR A 277 -8.48 -9.43 20.83
N ASP A 278 -8.71 -10.71 20.90
CA ASP A 278 -9.15 -11.39 22.13
C ASP A 278 -8.02 -12.24 22.76
N ASP A 279 -6.86 -12.38 22.09
CA ASP A 279 -5.72 -13.13 22.59
C ASP A 279 -4.82 -12.29 23.53
N PRO A 280 -3.98 -12.95 24.38
CA PRO A 280 -3.03 -12.25 25.24
C PRO A 280 -2.07 -11.37 24.44
N GLN A 281 -1.87 -10.14 24.89
CA GLN A 281 -0.88 -9.24 24.31
C GLN A 281 0.53 -9.69 24.62
N ILE A 282 1.40 -9.71 23.61
CA ILE A 282 2.83 -9.91 23.80
C ILE A 282 3.41 -8.61 24.36
N THR A 283 3.96 -8.65 25.55
CA THR A 283 4.57 -7.49 26.20
C THR A 283 6.02 -7.28 25.77
N LEU A 284 6.55 -6.08 26.00
CA LEU A 284 7.98 -5.81 25.77
C LEU A 284 8.87 -6.75 26.61
N GLY A 285 8.47 -7.06 27.84
CA GLY A 285 9.21 -7.99 28.69
C GLY A 285 9.35 -9.40 28.12
N TYR A 286 8.41 -9.84 27.28
CA TYR A 286 8.50 -11.15 26.61
C TYR A 286 9.62 -11.23 25.57
N ILE A 287 9.97 -10.09 24.94
CA ILE A 287 11.01 -10.03 23.91
C ILE A 287 12.35 -9.53 24.44
N MET A 288 12.40 -9.03 25.68
CA MET A 288 13.67 -8.70 26.32
C MET A 288 14.41 -10.00 26.60
N GLU A 289 15.68 -10.05 26.21
CA GLU A 289 16.54 -11.17 26.53
C GLU A 289 16.63 -11.32 28.05
N THR A 290 16.22 -12.47 28.56
CA THR A 290 16.48 -12.86 29.94
C THR A 290 17.98 -13.03 30.11
N GLU A 291 18.52 -12.54 31.21
CA GLU A 291 19.91 -12.45 31.58
C GLU A 291 20.85 -13.45 30.88
N GLY A 292 21.80 -12.95 30.06
CA GLY A 292 22.88 -13.73 29.47
C GLY A 292 23.14 -13.56 27.98
N GLY A 293 22.28 -12.90 27.23
CA GLY A 293 22.56 -12.56 25.84
C GLY A 293 23.48 -11.33 25.75
N ARG A 294 24.79 -11.56 25.64
CA ARG A 294 25.77 -10.57 25.20
C ARG A 294 26.03 -10.71 23.71
#